data_b3ebfdd344e2119eb3272f8e66600a2b
#
_entry.id   b3ebfdd344e2119eb3272f8e66600a2b
#
_cell.length_a   1.000
_cell.length_b   1.000
_cell.length_c   1.000
_cell.angle_alpha   90.00
_cell.angle_beta   90.00
_cell.angle_gamma   90.00
#
_symmetry.space_group_name_H-M   'P 1'
#
loop_
_entity.id
_entity.type
_entity.pdbx_description
1 polymer ?
#
loop_
_entity_poly.entity_id
_entity_poly.type
_entity_poly.pdbx_seq_one_letter_code
_entity_poly.pdbx_strand_id
1 'polypeptide(L)'
;MNPELDKLHPYPFEKLAQLKSGVTPPAHLEHIALSIGEPKHTAPAFVLDVIRDALPTLASYPLTRGSVALREAIVGWLNKRFALPDDSLDVERHVLPVNGTREALFAFAQAVVDRTRDPLVLMPNPFYQIYEGAALLAGAEPGYLNCEAANGFIPDFDAISEQTWDRCQLLYLCSPGNPTGAVLDQATLIKLMELAEKHDFVIAADECYSEIYFDDTQPPVGLLQAASAAGNDRFKRCVVFHSLSKRSNLPGLRAGFVAGDAAILDKFHRYRTYHGCAMPPHHQLASMAAWSDEQHVRENRELYRRKFDAVLAILQPVMTVSRPEAGFYLWPQTPIEDTEFTRRLYGEQNVTVLPGQYLSRNSRQTNPGRNRVRMALVADLEECVEAAGRLKNLIDTL
;
A
#
# COMPACT_ATOMS: atom_id res chain seq x y z
N MET A 1 6.98 15.81 26.53
CA MET A 1 6.64 14.78 25.53
C MET A 1 7.37 15.12 24.24
N ASN A 2 7.49 14.17 23.30
CA ASN A 2 8.12 14.44 22.01
C ASN A 2 7.31 15.49 21.23
N PRO A 3 7.84 16.68 20.93
CA PRO A 3 7.11 17.74 20.23
C PRO A 3 6.79 17.38 18.77
N GLU A 4 7.46 16.39 18.19
CA GLU A 4 7.18 15.92 16.83
C GLU A 4 5.79 15.30 16.69
N LEU A 5 5.20 14.83 17.80
CA LEU A 5 3.83 14.30 17.81
C LEU A 5 2.78 15.37 17.45
N ASP A 6 3.05 16.63 17.78
CA ASP A 6 2.16 17.75 17.47
C ASP A 6 2.13 18.10 15.97
N LYS A 7 3.10 17.58 15.19
CA LYS A 7 3.16 17.73 13.74
C LYS A 7 2.27 16.72 12.99
N LEU A 8 1.81 15.65 13.67
CA LEU A 8 0.98 14.63 13.05
C LEU A 8 -0.41 15.20 12.74
N HIS A 9 -0.87 14.99 11.52
CA HIS A 9 -2.23 15.34 11.13
C HIS A 9 -3.26 14.35 11.66
N PRO A 10 -4.52 14.78 11.94
CA PRO A 10 -5.61 13.86 12.22
C PRO A 10 -5.74 12.81 11.13
N TYR A 11 -5.94 11.55 11.52
CA TYR A 11 -6.02 10.44 10.58
C TYR A 11 -7.25 10.60 9.64
N PRO A 12 -7.19 10.20 8.36
CA PRO A 12 -8.29 10.40 7.40
C PRO A 12 -9.64 9.89 7.87
N PHE A 13 -9.67 8.80 8.63
CA PHE A 13 -10.92 8.24 9.17
C PHE A 13 -11.50 9.05 10.33
N GLU A 14 -10.68 9.76 11.10
CA GLU A 14 -11.13 10.71 12.11
C GLU A 14 -11.81 11.91 11.44
N LYS A 15 -11.18 12.46 10.39
CA LYS A 15 -11.78 13.53 9.57
C LYS A 15 -13.09 13.08 8.93
N LEU A 16 -13.15 11.84 8.42
CA LEU A 16 -14.35 11.26 7.84
C LEU A 16 -15.47 11.09 8.88
N ALA A 17 -15.15 10.64 10.08
CA ALA A 17 -16.10 10.53 11.19
C ALA A 17 -16.66 11.90 11.55
N GLN A 18 -15.81 12.92 11.63
CA GLN A 18 -16.22 14.30 11.89
C GLN A 18 -17.12 14.86 10.76
N LEU A 19 -16.78 14.59 9.48
CA LEU A 19 -17.56 15.01 8.31
C LEU A 19 -19.00 14.46 8.35
N LYS A 20 -19.16 13.21 8.81
CA LYS A 20 -20.47 12.55 8.93
C LYS A 20 -21.23 12.92 10.22
N SER A 21 -20.58 13.60 11.15
CA SER A 21 -21.20 13.98 12.42
C SER A 21 -22.44 14.86 12.21
N GLY A 22 -23.55 14.52 12.88
CA GLY A 22 -24.82 15.23 12.75
C GLY A 22 -25.60 14.93 11.46
N VAL A 23 -25.14 14.01 10.60
CA VAL A 23 -25.88 13.54 9.43
C VAL A 23 -26.56 12.23 9.78
N THR A 24 -27.88 12.15 9.54
CA THR A 24 -28.67 10.92 9.74
C THR A 24 -28.99 10.33 8.38
N PRO A 25 -28.47 9.15 8.05
CA PRO A 25 -28.77 8.49 6.77
C PRO A 25 -30.19 7.89 6.79
N PRO A 26 -30.76 7.54 5.62
CA PRO A 26 -32.08 6.92 5.52
C PRO A 26 -32.13 5.58 6.26
N ALA A 27 -33.08 5.44 7.19
CA ALA A 27 -33.21 4.26 8.05
C ALA A 27 -33.58 2.96 7.31
N HIS A 28 -34.13 3.07 6.08
CA HIS A 28 -34.49 1.92 5.24
C HIS A 28 -33.35 1.39 4.38
N LEU A 29 -32.18 2.08 4.33
CA LEU A 29 -31.00 1.66 3.60
C LEU A 29 -29.96 1.15 4.59
N GLU A 30 -29.47 -0.06 4.37
CA GLU A 30 -28.30 -0.56 5.12
C GLU A 30 -27.04 0.21 4.75
N HIS A 31 -26.14 0.36 5.70
CA HIS A 31 -24.89 1.12 5.49
C HIS A 31 -23.89 0.30 4.69
N ILE A 32 -23.40 0.87 3.58
CA ILE A 32 -22.31 0.30 2.77
C ILE A 32 -21.05 1.14 2.92
N ALA A 33 -19.95 0.52 3.38
CA ALA A 33 -18.67 1.17 3.62
C ALA A 33 -17.67 0.84 2.51
N LEU A 34 -17.44 1.77 1.59
CA LEU A 34 -16.37 1.70 0.57
C LEU A 34 -15.14 2.55 0.92
N SER A 35 -15.09 3.13 2.13
CA SER A 35 -14.01 4.02 2.57
C SER A 35 -12.77 3.28 3.06
N ILE A 36 -12.94 2.07 3.65
CA ILE A 36 -11.87 1.31 4.30
C ILE A 36 -11.36 0.21 3.36
N GLY A 37 -10.06 0.24 3.05
CA GLY A 37 -9.39 -0.78 2.23
C GLY A 37 -9.01 -2.03 3.04
N GLU A 38 -9.97 -2.66 3.70
CA GLU A 38 -9.82 -3.92 4.39
C GLU A 38 -10.50 -5.03 3.60
N PRO A 39 -9.74 -6.02 3.06
CA PRO A 39 -10.33 -7.14 2.35
C PRO A 39 -11.39 -7.86 3.16
N LYS A 40 -12.53 -8.17 2.54
CA LYS A 40 -13.65 -8.89 3.17
C LYS A 40 -13.86 -10.29 2.59
N HIS A 41 -13.06 -10.71 1.60
CA HIS A 41 -13.11 -12.09 1.13
C HIS A 41 -12.69 -13.05 2.26
N THR A 42 -13.20 -14.26 2.22
CA THR A 42 -12.89 -15.29 3.22
C THR A 42 -11.40 -15.59 3.26
N ALA A 43 -10.84 -15.66 4.46
CA ALA A 43 -9.46 -16.12 4.66
C ALA A 43 -9.31 -17.57 4.17
N PRO A 44 -8.19 -17.95 3.55
CA PRO A 44 -7.96 -19.30 3.07
C PRO A 44 -8.03 -20.33 4.22
N ALA A 45 -8.89 -21.36 4.09
CA ALA A 45 -9.14 -22.33 5.14
C ALA A 45 -7.86 -23.06 5.58
N PHE A 46 -7.01 -23.43 4.62
CA PHE A 46 -5.75 -24.12 4.92
C PHE A 46 -4.80 -23.28 5.80
N VAL A 47 -4.81 -21.96 5.69
CA VAL A 47 -4.03 -21.05 6.54
C VAL A 47 -4.58 -21.05 7.98
N LEU A 48 -5.92 -21.04 8.11
CA LEU A 48 -6.57 -21.10 9.43
C LEU A 48 -6.30 -22.43 10.14
N ASP A 49 -6.26 -23.54 9.38
CA ASP A 49 -5.90 -24.86 9.92
C ASP A 49 -4.46 -24.87 10.45
N VAL A 50 -3.49 -24.34 9.69
CA VAL A 50 -2.10 -24.21 10.14
C VAL A 50 -2.00 -23.38 11.43
N ILE A 51 -2.74 -22.28 11.54
CA ILE A 51 -2.75 -21.47 12.78
C ILE A 51 -3.24 -22.31 13.96
N ARG A 52 -4.35 -23.04 13.78
CA ARG A 52 -4.94 -23.88 14.85
C ARG A 52 -3.96 -24.93 15.34
N ASP A 53 -3.31 -25.63 14.42
CA ASP A 53 -2.36 -26.70 14.74
C ASP A 53 -1.07 -26.16 15.38
N ALA A 54 -0.70 -24.92 15.02
CA ALA A 54 0.50 -24.27 15.52
C ALA A 54 0.34 -23.53 16.86
N LEU A 55 -0.86 -23.49 17.48
CA LEU A 55 -1.08 -22.80 18.76
C LEU A 55 -0.12 -23.23 19.90
N PRO A 56 0.31 -24.51 20.02
CA PRO A 56 1.29 -24.90 21.04
C PRO A 56 2.63 -24.16 20.95
N THR A 57 2.99 -23.59 19.79
CA THR A 57 4.23 -22.81 19.61
C THR A 57 4.25 -21.49 20.39
N LEU A 58 3.10 -21.05 20.92
CA LEU A 58 2.98 -19.85 21.77
C LEU A 58 3.83 -19.92 23.05
N ALA A 59 4.28 -21.10 23.45
CA ALA A 59 5.12 -21.29 24.64
C ALA A 59 6.56 -20.74 24.47
N SER A 60 6.98 -20.31 23.28
CA SER A 60 8.35 -19.89 22.99
C SER A 60 8.43 -18.51 22.37
N TYR A 61 9.45 -17.72 22.74
CA TYR A 61 9.74 -16.44 22.10
C TYR A 61 10.20 -16.63 20.65
N PRO A 62 9.66 -15.89 19.70
CA PRO A 62 10.15 -15.89 18.33
C PRO A 62 11.46 -15.09 18.18
N LEU A 63 12.27 -15.48 17.21
CA LEU A 63 13.42 -14.68 16.80
C LEU A 63 12.94 -13.48 15.94
N THR A 64 13.55 -12.32 16.14
CA THR A 64 13.22 -11.09 15.36
C THR A 64 13.45 -11.29 13.86
N ARG A 65 14.45 -12.11 13.48
CA ARG A 65 14.72 -12.45 12.07
C ARG A 65 13.70 -13.42 11.46
N GLY A 66 12.84 -14.03 12.27
CA GLY A 66 11.94 -15.11 11.84
C GLY A 66 12.67 -16.42 11.56
N SER A 67 11.90 -17.47 11.24
CA SER A 67 12.45 -18.80 10.93
C SER A 67 13.10 -18.82 9.55
N VAL A 68 14.10 -19.69 9.37
CA VAL A 68 14.75 -19.93 8.07
C VAL A 68 13.70 -20.39 7.05
N ALA A 69 12.85 -21.34 7.42
CA ALA A 69 11.81 -21.89 6.53
C ALA A 69 10.85 -20.82 5.98
N LEU A 70 10.44 -19.84 6.81
CA LEU A 70 9.62 -18.73 6.33
C LEU A 70 10.40 -17.87 5.33
N ARG A 71 11.66 -17.56 5.61
CA ARG A 71 12.50 -16.74 4.73
C ARG A 71 12.78 -17.45 3.39
N GLU A 72 12.99 -18.77 3.41
CA GLU A 72 13.10 -19.61 2.22
C GLU A 72 11.82 -19.58 1.37
N ALA A 73 10.65 -19.71 1.99
CA ALA A 73 9.37 -19.60 1.30
C ALA A 73 9.18 -18.22 0.64
N ILE A 74 9.57 -17.14 1.33
CA ILE A 74 9.52 -15.77 0.79
C ILE A 74 10.48 -15.61 -0.40
N VAL A 75 11.73 -16.07 -0.29
CA VAL A 75 12.72 -16.02 -1.38
C VAL A 75 12.21 -16.81 -2.59
N GLY A 76 11.70 -18.03 -2.37
CA GLY A 76 11.11 -18.84 -3.44
C GLY A 76 9.95 -18.15 -4.14
N TRP A 77 9.10 -17.45 -3.39
CA TRP A 77 8.02 -16.66 -3.96
C TRP A 77 8.54 -15.47 -4.78
N LEU A 78 9.50 -14.70 -4.24
CA LEU A 78 10.10 -13.55 -4.93
C LEU A 78 10.76 -13.95 -6.24
N ASN A 79 11.59 -15.01 -6.22
CA ASN A 79 12.29 -15.51 -7.41
C ASN A 79 11.30 -15.93 -8.49
N LYS A 80 10.24 -16.65 -8.12
CA LYS A 80 9.22 -17.10 -9.06
C LYS A 80 8.37 -15.93 -9.59
N ARG A 81 7.91 -15.05 -8.70
CA ARG A 81 7.00 -13.97 -9.05
C ARG A 81 7.64 -12.89 -9.92
N PHE A 82 8.87 -12.55 -9.64
CA PHE A 82 9.60 -11.47 -10.30
C PHE A 82 10.70 -11.97 -11.25
N ALA A 83 10.73 -13.28 -11.52
CA ALA A 83 11.73 -13.93 -12.39
C ALA A 83 13.17 -13.53 -12.02
N LEU A 84 13.47 -13.51 -10.72
CA LEU A 84 14.81 -13.21 -10.24
C LEU A 84 15.73 -14.43 -10.43
N PRO A 85 17.04 -14.24 -10.68
CA PRO A 85 18.00 -15.34 -10.71
C PRO A 85 18.00 -16.13 -9.39
N ASP A 86 18.17 -17.45 -9.45
CA ASP A 86 18.04 -18.34 -8.29
C ASP A 86 18.93 -17.95 -7.10
N ASP A 87 20.15 -17.48 -7.35
CA ASP A 87 21.11 -17.11 -6.31
C ASP A 87 21.15 -15.61 -5.99
N SER A 88 20.18 -14.82 -6.49
CA SER A 88 20.17 -13.36 -6.29
C SER A 88 19.80 -12.93 -4.87
N LEU A 89 18.98 -13.71 -4.19
CA LEU A 89 18.53 -13.44 -2.82
C LEU A 89 19.10 -14.46 -1.82
N ASP A 90 19.93 -14.00 -0.92
CA ASP A 90 20.42 -14.77 0.22
C ASP A 90 19.38 -14.72 1.34
N VAL A 91 18.87 -15.88 1.75
CA VAL A 91 17.86 -16.09 2.81
C VAL A 91 18.25 -15.44 4.14
N GLU A 92 19.56 -15.42 4.46
CA GLU A 92 20.04 -14.84 5.72
C GLU A 92 20.19 -13.32 5.69
N ARG A 93 20.28 -12.70 4.50
CA ARG A 93 20.69 -11.32 4.36
C ARG A 93 19.65 -10.40 3.70
N HIS A 94 18.90 -10.93 2.72
CA HIS A 94 18.06 -10.11 1.85
C HIS A 94 16.57 -10.13 2.21
N VAL A 95 16.15 -10.88 3.24
CA VAL A 95 14.73 -11.01 3.62
C VAL A 95 14.54 -10.91 5.13
N LEU A 96 13.51 -10.18 5.53
CA LEU A 96 13.14 -9.99 6.92
C LEU A 96 11.61 -10.02 7.10
N PRO A 97 11.03 -11.06 7.73
CA PRO A 97 9.61 -11.09 8.08
C PRO A 97 9.23 -9.95 9.02
N VAL A 98 8.01 -9.40 8.85
CA VAL A 98 7.51 -8.26 9.64
C VAL A 98 6.06 -8.46 10.07
N ASN A 99 5.64 -7.79 11.15
CA ASN A 99 4.28 -7.86 11.70
C ASN A 99 3.28 -6.99 10.91
N GLY A 100 3.29 -7.19 9.58
CA GLY A 100 2.58 -6.37 8.59
C GLY A 100 3.39 -5.14 8.19
N THR A 101 3.16 -4.70 6.95
CA THR A 101 3.95 -3.62 6.33
C THR A 101 3.71 -2.25 6.95
N ARG A 102 2.56 -2.02 7.61
CA ARG A 102 2.30 -0.74 8.28
C ARG A 102 3.37 -0.38 9.31
N GLU A 103 3.67 -1.32 10.22
CA GLU A 103 4.69 -1.08 11.24
C GLU A 103 6.10 -1.04 10.63
N ALA A 104 6.35 -1.87 9.61
CA ALA A 104 7.64 -1.93 8.96
C ALA A 104 7.96 -0.64 8.18
N LEU A 105 7.02 -0.12 7.39
CA LEU A 105 7.17 1.16 6.68
C LEU A 105 7.41 2.32 7.64
N PHE A 106 6.69 2.35 8.77
CA PHE A 106 6.89 3.37 9.80
C PHE A 106 8.28 3.25 10.44
N ALA A 107 8.65 2.06 10.87
CA ALA A 107 9.94 1.79 11.54
C ALA A 107 11.13 1.98 10.58
N PHE A 108 10.93 1.75 9.28
CA PHE A 108 12.00 1.85 8.28
C PHE A 108 12.58 3.26 8.17
N ALA A 109 11.73 4.30 8.17
CA ALA A 109 12.22 5.68 8.16
C ALA A 109 13.09 5.99 9.39
N GLN A 110 12.75 5.43 10.56
CA GLN A 110 13.57 5.60 11.79
C GLN A 110 14.96 4.98 11.68
N ALA A 111 15.10 3.95 10.83
CA ALA A 111 16.39 3.25 10.64
C ALA A 111 17.24 3.87 9.51
N VAL A 112 16.61 4.57 8.55
CA VAL A 112 17.28 5.10 7.35
C VAL A 112 17.63 6.58 7.48
N VAL A 113 16.74 7.39 8.09
CA VAL A 113 16.86 8.84 8.12
C VAL A 113 17.95 9.30 9.10
N ASP A 114 18.94 10.02 8.60
CA ASP A 114 19.89 10.77 9.40
C ASP A 114 19.38 12.20 9.65
N ARG A 115 18.79 12.41 10.82
CA ARG A 115 18.19 13.70 11.23
C ARG A 115 19.18 14.86 11.36
N THR A 116 20.49 14.59 11.30
CA THR A 116 21.52 15.62 11.42
C THR A 116 21.82 16.31 10.10
N ARG A 117 21.30 15.82 8.97
CA ARG A 117 21.62 16.25 7.61
C ARG A 117 20.47 16.98 6.90
N ASP A 118 19.56 17.64 7.60
CA ASP A 118 18.38 18.30 7.03
C ASP A 118 17.61 17.40 6.05
N PRO A 119 17.13 16.23 6.54
CA PRO A 119 16.62 15.17 5.68
C PRO A 119 15.26 15.49 5.06
N LEU A 120 15.10 15.08 3.80
CA LEU A 120 13.83 15.07 3.07
C LEU A 120 13.42 13.62 2.82
N VAL A 121 12.14 13.30 3.08
CA VAL A 121 11.52 12.03 2.70
C VAL A 121 10.47 12.31 1.65
N LEU A 122 10.70 11.83 0.44
CA LEU A 122 9.78 11.99 -0.69
C LEU A 122 8.73 10.87 -0.69
N MET A 123 7.50 11.20 -1.09
CA MET A 123 6.39 10.25 -1.19
C MET A 123 5.40 10.68 -2.28
N PRO A 124 4.66 9.73 -2.92
CA PRO A 124 3.58 10.06 -3.83
C PRO A 124 2.48 10.84 -3.10
N ASN A 125 1.73 11.66 -3.81
CA ASN A 125 0.60 12.44 -3.29
C ASN A 125 -0.58 12.33 -4.25
N PRO A 126 -1.68 11.64 -3.92
CA PRO A 126 -2.05 11.05 -2.60
C PRO A 126 -1.13 9.94 -2.11
N PHE A 127 -1.17 9.67 -0.81
CA PHE A 127 -0.28 8.73 -0.15
C PHE A 127 -0.95 7.93 0.96
N TYR A 128 -0.27 6.89 1.41
CA TYR A 128 -0.60 6.21 2.64
C TYR A 128 -0.01 7.00 3.83
N GLN A 129 -0.86 7.46 4.75
CA GLN A 129 -0.49 8.41 5.81
C GLN A 129 0.66 7.96 6.72
N ILE A 130 0.98 6.69 6.69
CA ILE A 130 2.12 6.14 7.44
C ILE A 130 3.44 6.73 6.95
N TYR A 131 3.59 7.02 5.64
CA TYR A 131 4.83 7.59 5.10
C TYR A 131 5.11 8.98 5.68
N GLU A 132 4.09 9.85 5.74
CA GLU A 132 4.19 11.19 6.33
C GLU A 132 4.52 11.11 7.83
N GLY A 133 3.75 10.31 8.58
CA GLY A 133 4.00 10.13 10.01
C GLY A 133 5.39 9.55 10.31
N ALA A 134 5.85 8.61 9.48
CA ALA A 134 7.19 8.03 9.59
C ALA A 134 8.29 9.08 9.34
N ALA A 135 8.13 9.92 8.29
CA ALA A 135 9.05 11.01 7.97
C ALA A 135 9.14 12.03 9.12
N LEU A 136 8.00 12.54 9.58
CA LEU A 136 7.93 13.53 10.66
C LEU A 136 8.58 13.01 11.94
N LEU A 137 8.24 11.80 12.39
CA LEU A 137 8.78 11.25 13.64
C LEU A 137 10.23 10.75 13.50
N ALA A 138 10.73 10.54 12.28
CA ALA A 138 12.15 10.35 12.01
C ALA A 138 12.94 11.67 12.03
N GLY A 139 12.24 12.82 12.09
CA GLY A 139 12.85 14.15 12.08
C GLY A 139 13.17 14.65 10.68
N ALA A 140 12.48 14.14 9.66
CA ALA A 140 12.61 14.58 8.27
C ALA A 140 11.45 15.49 7.86
N GLU A 141 11.69 16.33 6.86
CA GLU A 141 10.67 17.05 6.13
C GLU A 141 9.96 16.09 5.14
N PRO A 142 8.61 15.99 5.13
CA PRO A 142 7.90 15.24 4.11
C PRO A 142 7.80 16.06 2.82
N GLY A 143 8.23 15.47 1.68
CA GLY A 143 8.11 16.04 0.35
C GLY A 143 7.06 15.29 -0.48
N TYR A 144 6.11 16.02 -1.07
CA TYR A 144 4.94 15.44 -1.75
C TYR A 144 5.09 15.52 -3.26
N LEU A 145 5.01 14.37 -3.93
CA LEU A 145 5.10 14.22 -5.37
C LEU A 145 3.69 14.01 -5.95
N ASN A 146 3.13 15.04 -6.57
CA ASN A 146 1.75 14.99 -7.08
C ASN A 146 1.57 13.93 -8.16
N CYS A 147 0.57 13.05 -7.96
CA CYS A 147 0.12 12.03 -8.89
C CYS A 147 -1.14 12.55 -9.59
N GLU A 148 -0.98 13.18 -10.73
CA GLU A 148 -2.06 13.83 -11.45
C GLU A 148 -2.59 12.97 -12.61
N ALA A 149 -3.85 13.15 -12.97
CA ALA A 149 -4.48 12.38 -14.06
C ALA A 149 -3.77 12.59 -15.40
N ALA A 150 -3.21 13.78 -15.64
CA ALA A 150 -2.46 14.10 -16.86
C ALA A 150 -1.22 13.20 -17.05
N ASN A 151 -0.65 12.68 -15.95
CA ASN A 151 0.52 11.81 -15.95
C ASN A 151 0.15 10.35 -15.55
N GLY A 152 -1.11 9.93 -15.79
CA GLY A 152 -1.55 8.59 -15.42
C GLY A 152 -1.48 8.29 -13.91
N PHE A 153 -1.52 9.33 -13.07
CA PHE A 153 -1.35 9.24 -11.62
C PHE A 153 0.04 8.76 -11.15
N ILE A 154 1.05 8.93 -11.99
CA ILE A 154 2.47 8.73 -11.65
C ILE A 154 3.10 10.09 -11.40
N PRO A 155 3.98 10.25 -10.38
CA PRO A 155 4.69 11.51 -10.18
C PRO A 155 5.58 11.87 -11.39
N ASP A 156 5.66 13.14 -11.72
CA ASP A 156 6.66 13.64 -12.66
C ASP A 156 8.02 13.76 -11.98
N PHE A 157 8.81 12.70 -12.05
CA PHE A 157 10.13 12.63 -11.45
C PHE A 157 11.16 13.53 -12.15
N ASP A 158 10.92 13.91 -13.42
CA ASP A 158 11.79 14.84 -14.18
C ASP A 158 11.64 16.29 -13.73
N ALA A 159 10.49 16.64 -13.19
CA ALA A 159 10.23 17.97 -12.65
C ALA A 159 10.82 18.22 -11.26
N ILE A 160 11.51 17.22 -10.68
CA ILE A 160 12.14 17.34 -9.35
C ILE A 160 13.55 17.91 -9.51
N SER A 161 13.84 19.02 -8.79
CA SER A 161 15.14 19.68 -8.86
C SER A 161 16.27 18.83 -8.27
N GLU A 162 17.49 19.01 -8.79
CA GLU A 162 18.70 18.41 -8.22
C GLU A 162 18.83 18.72 -6.71
N GLN A 163 18.58 19.97 -6.31
CA GLN A 163 18.62 20.36 -4.89
C GLN A 163 17.63 19.56 -4.02
N THR A 164 16.46 19.20 -4.55
CA THR A 164 15.50 18.35 -3.85
C THR A 164 16.02 16.92 -3.70
N TRP A 165 16.62 16.38 -4.78
CA TRP A 165 17.25 15.07 -4.75
C TRP A 165 18.44 15.01 -3.79
N ASP A 166 19.28 16.04 -3.72
CA ASP A 166 20.45 16.11 -2.83
C ASP A 166 20.07 16.08 -1.33
N ARG A 167 18.86 16.53 -0.98
CA ARG A 167 18.32 16.43 0.38
C ARG A 167 17.58 15.12 0.66
N CYS A 168 17.17 14.42 -0.40
CA CYS A 168 16.39 13.20 -0.26
C CYS A 168 17.24 12.10 0.41
N GLN A 169 16.73 11.49 1.46
CA GLN A 169 17.34 10.32 2.08
C GLN A 169 16.50 9.06 1.91
N LEU A 170 15.19 9.23 1.73
CA LEU A 170 14.26 8.13 1.54
C LEU A 170 13.17 8.54 0.55
N LEU A 171 12.96 7.72 -0.47
CA LEU A 171 11.83 7.81 -1.39
C LEU A 171 10.88 6.65 -1.12
N TYR A 172 9.69 6.94 -0.62
CA TYR A 172 8.60 5.98 -0.62
C TYR A 172 7.96 5.92 -2.01
N LEU A 173 7.79 4.72 -2.53
CA LEU A 173 6.98 4.42 -3.70
C LEU A 173 5.79 3.56 -3.25
N CYS A 174 4.67 3.68 -3.95
CA CYS A 174 3.54 2.78 -3.82
C CYS A 174 3.14 2.31 -5.21
N SER A 175 3.51 1.09 -5.57
CA SER A 175 3.22 0.53 -6.88
C SER A 175 2.84 -0.95 -6.73
N PRO A 176 1.57 -1.26 -7.01
CA PRO A 176 0.44 -0.41 -7.43
C PRO A 176 0.02 0.64 -6.41
N GLY A 177 -0.42 1.80 -6.90
CA GLY A 177 -0.70 2.99 -6.11
C GLY A 177 -1.96 2.89 -5.21
N ASN A 178 -1.89 3.37 -4.00
CA ASN A 178 -3.04 3.63 -3.13
C ASN A 178 -3.20 5.16 -3.00
N PRO A 179 -4.26 5.77 -3.55
CA PRO A 179 -5.52 5.16 -4.01
C PRO A 179 -5.64 4.94 -5.53
N THR A 180 -4.65 5.28 -6.32
CA THR A 180 -4.81 5.48 -7.77
C THR A 180 -4.83 4.18 -8.58
N GLY A 181 -4.17 3.12 -8.08
CA GLY A 181 -3.97 1.87 -8.78
C GLY A 181 -2.98 1.92 -9.94
N ALA A 182 -2.28 3.05 -10.12
CA ALA A 182 -1.24 3.21 -11.13
C ALA A 182 -0.03 2.32 -10.83
N VAL A 183 0.59 1.79 -11.88
CA VAL A 183 1.77 0.91 -11.79
C VAL A 183 2.98 1.62 -12.41
N LEU A 184 4.08 1.65 -11.68
CA LEU A 184 5.36 2.14 -12.21
C LEU A 184 5.94 1.11 -13.18
N ASP A 185 6.35 1.53 -14.36
CA ASP A 185 7.00 0.68 -15.32
C ASP A 185 8.49 0.45 -14.98
N GLN A 186 9.08 -0.53 -15.63
CA GLN A 186 10.48 -0.91 -15.39
C GLN A 186 11.45 0.23 -15.70
N ALA A 187 11.19 1.02 -16.74
CA ALA A 187 12.07 2.11 -17.13
C ALA A 187 12.10 3.22 -16.07
N THR A 188 10.94 3.57 -15.52
CA THR A 188 10.81 4.52 -14.42
C THR A 188 11.54 4.03 -13.17
N LEU A 189 11.41 2.75 -12.80
CA LEU A 189 12.10 2.17 -11.65
C LEU A 189 13.62 2.18 -11.83
N ILE A 190 14.12 1.85 -13.04
CA ILE A 190 15.56 1.92 -13.35
C ILE A 190 16.08 3.35 -13.21
N LYS A 191 15.37 4.33 -13.77
CA LYS A 191 15.72 5.74 -13.64
C LYS A 191 15.78 6.20 -12.17
N LEU A 192 14.83 5.77 -11.35
CA LEU A 192 14.84 6.10 -9.92
C LEU A 192 16.02 5.46 -9.19
N MET A 193 16.46 4.27 -9.58
CA MET A 193 17.69 3.65 -9.05
C MET A 193 18.95 4.41 -9.44
N GLU A 194 19.03 4.92 -10.67
CA GLU A 194 20.13 5.79 -11.11
C GLU A 194 20.19 7.09 -10.29
N LEU A 195 19.03 7.70 -10.04
CA LEU A 195 18.93 8.87 -9.17
C LEU A 195 19.31 8.53 -7.72
N ALA A 196 18.90 7.37 -7.20
CA ALA A 196 19.25 6.92 -5.86
C ALA A 196 20.76 6.70 -5.70
N GLU A 197 21.43 6.18 -6.73
CA GLU A 197 22.88 6.04 -6.71
C GLU A 197 23.59 7.39 -6.80
N LYS A 198 23.09 8.30 -7.64
CA LYS A 198 23.66 9.65 -7.83
C LYS A 198 23.53 10.52 -6.58
N HIS A 199 22.37 10.50 -5.91
CA HIS A 199 22.02 11.43 -4.82
C HIS A 199 22.02 10.79 -3.43
N ASP A 200 22.45 9.52 -3.30
CA ASP A 200 22.64 8.81 -2.04
C ASP A 200 21.35 8.63 -1.21
N PHE A 201 20.22 8.28 -1.83
CA PHE A 201 18.99 7.98 -1.11
C PHE A 201 18.56 6.51 -1.24
N VAL A 202 17.65 6.08 -0.37
CA VAL A 202 17.08 4.73 -0.37
C VAL A 202 15.67 4.75 -0.98
N ILE A 203 15.36 3.75 -1.80
CA ILE A 203 14.01 3.53 -2.33
C ILE A 203 13.30 2.47 -1.47
N ALA A 204 12.15 2.84 -0.90
CA ALA A 204 11.25 1.94 -0.16
C ALA A 204 9.97 1.75 -0.97
N ALA A 205 9.86 0.64 -1.70
CA ALA A 205 8.71 0.35 -2.54
C ALA A 205 7.65 -0.46 -1.76
N ASP A 206 6.51 0.17 -1.49
CA ASP A 206 5.32 -0.49 -0.96
C ASP A 206 4.59 -1.20 -2.09
N GLU A 207 4.81 -2.51 -2.22
CA GLU A 207 4.27 -3.39 -3.25
C GLU A 207 3.10 -4.25 -2.73
N CYS A 208 2.40 -3.79 -1.68
CA CYS A 208 1.34 -4.55 -1.02
C CYS A 208 0.16 -4.94 -1.93
N TYR A 209 0.00 -4.26 -3.05
CA TYR A 209 -1.08 -4.51 -4.02
C TYR A 209 -0.61 -5.26 -5.27
N SER A 210 0.66 -5.68 -5.35
CA SER A 210 1.27 -6.31 -6.53
C SER A 210 0.54 -7.56 -7.03
N GLU A 211 -0.25 -8.21 -6.17
CA GLU A 211 -0.97 -9.44 -6.52
C GLU A 211 -2.44 -9.23 -6.88
N ILE A 212 -2.92 -7.98 -6.89
CA ILE A 212 -4.29 -7.64 -7.31
C ILE A 212 -4.22 -6.87 -8.62
N TYR A 213 -4.27 -7.58 -9.75
CA TYR A 213 -4.23 -7.03 -11.10
C TYR A 213 -5.21 -7.77 -12.02
N PHE A 214 -5.48 -7.23 -13.22
CA PHE A 214 -6.61 -7.65 -14.03
C PHE A 214 -6.22 -8.46 -15.27
N ASP A 215 -4.96 -8.37 -15.74
CA ASP A 215 -4.42 -9.13 -16.87
C ASP A 215 -3.29 -10.03 -16.38
N ASP A 216 -3.53 -11.35 -16.38
CA ASP A 216 -2.54 -12.34 -15.91
C ASP A 216 -1.28 -12.39 -16.81
N THR A 217 -1.32 -11.81 -18.02
CA THR A 217 -0.17 -11.71 -18.91
C THR A 217 0.71 -10.49 -18.64
N GLN A 218 0.20 -9.51 -17.85
CA GLN A 218 0.88 -8.26 -17.55
C GLN A 218 0.87 -7.97 -16.03
N PRO A 219 1.50 -8.83 -15.22
CA PRO A 219 1.61 -8.58 -13.78
C PRO A 219 2.43 -7.32 -13.51
N PRO A 220 2.10 -6.54 -12.47
CA PRO A 220 2.89 -5.38 -12.05
C PRO A 220 4.37 -5.72 -11.87
N VAL A 221 5.23 -4.85 -12.39
CA VAL A 221 6.69 -4.95 -12.23
C VAL A 221 7.05 -4.57 -10.80
N GLY A 222 7.99 -5.31 -10.19
CA GLY A 222 8.54 -5.00 -8.86
C GLY A 222 9.90 -4.32 -8.94
N LEU A 223 10.26 -3.57 -7.88
CA LEU A 223 11.55 -2.86 -7.80
C LEU A 223 12.74 -3.82 -7.88
N LEU A 224 12.68 -4.99 -7.24
CA LEU A 224 13.77 -5.98 -7.31
C LEU A 224 13.89 -6.59 -8.71
N GLN A 225 12.79 -6.77 -9.43
CA GLN A 225 12.78 -7.20 -10.83
C GLN A 225 13.50 -6.17 -11.72
N ALA A 226 13.16 -4.88 -11.57
CA ALA A 226 13.79 -3.81 -12.30
C ALA A 226 15.29 -3.69 -11.95
N ALA A 227 15.65 -3.88 -10.66
CA ALA A 227 17.03 -3.87 -10.20
C ALA A 227 17.87 -4.98 -10.85
N SER A 228 17.34 -6.21 -10.88
CA SER A 228 17.99 -7.34 -11.53
C SER A 228 18.16 -7.09 -13.03
N ALA A 229 17.13 -6.58 -13.70
CA ALA A 229 17.20 -6.25 -15.14
C ALA A 229 18.22 -5.14 -15.45
N ALA A 230 18.50 -4.25 -14.51
CA ALA A 230 19.51 -3.19 -14.62
C ALA A 230 20.93 -3.62 -14.20
N GLY A 231 21.13 -4.89 -13.81
CA GLY A 231 22.42 -5.39 -13.32
C GLY A 231 22.77 -4.96 -11.89
N ASN A 232 21.79 -4.49 -11.13
CA ASN A 232 21.94 -4.21 -9.69
C ASN A 232 21.68 -5.50 -8.90
N ASP A 233 22.55 -6.51 -9.07
CA ASP A 233 22.42 -7.85 -8.51
C ASP A 233 22.48 -7.91 -6.98
N ARG A 234 22.87 -6.81 -6.33
CA ARG A 234 22.92 -6.68 -4.87
C ARG A 234 21.75 -5.87 -4.32
N PHE A 235 20.82 -5.47 -5.17
CA PHE A 235 19.68 -4.63 -4.83
C PHE A 235 20.05 -3.35 -4.07
N LYS A 236 21.24 -2.81 -4.35
CA LYS A 236 21.79 -1.66 -3.65
C LYS A 236 20.77 -0.52 -3.63
N ARG A 237 20.47 0.03 -2.43
CA ARG A 237 19.47 1.08 -2.16
C ARG A 237 18.02 0.72 -2.43
N CYS A 238 17.71 -0.51 -2.82
CA CYS A 238 16.36 -0.97 -3.15
C CYS A 238 15.81 -1.83 -2.01
N VAL A 239 14.64 -1.47 -1.49
CA VAL A 239 13.94 -2.23 -0.46
C VAL A 239 12.45 -2.30 -0.80
N VAL A 240 11.89 -3.51 -0.81
CA VAL A 240 10.48 -3.76 -1.11
C VAL A 240 9.72 -4.24 0.12
N PHE A 241 8.43 -3.92 0.18
CA PHE A 241 7.51 -4.28 1.26
C PHE A 241 6.32 -5.04 0.68
N HIS A 242 6.11 -6.27 1.10
CA HIS A 242 4.99 -7.11 0.67
C HIS A 242 4.17 -7.61 1.85
N SER A 243 2.85 -7.79 1.65
CA SER A 243 1.92 -8.13 2.71
C SER A 243 0.95 -9.23 2.30
N LEU A 244 0.66 -10.15 3.21
CA LEU A 244 -0.43 -11.11 3.07
C LEU A 244 -1.82 -10.48 3.25
N SER A 245 -1.90 -9.26 3.79
CA SER A 245 -3.18 -8.58 4.03
C SER A 245 -4.04 -8.45 2.78
N LYS A 246 -3.41 -8.11 1.63
CA LYS A 246 -4.11 -7.86 0.36
C LYS A 246 -4.04 -9.07 -0.57
N ARG A 247 -2.85 -9.67 -0.67
CA ARG A 247 -2.59 -10.84 -1.48
C ARG A 247 -3.48 -12.03 -1.09
N SER A 248 -3.64 -12.26 0.22
CA SER A 248 -4.21 -13.50 0.76
C SER A 248 -5.43 -13.28 1.66
N ASN A 249 -6.02 -12.08 1.69
CA ASN A 249 -7.16 -11.74 2.57
C ASN A 249 -6.90 -12.04 4.05
N LEU A 250 -5.68 -11.79 4.52
CA LEU A 250 -5.22 -12.05 5.89
C LEU A 250 -4.80 -10.77 6.63
N PRO A 251 -5.62 -9.69 6.64
CA PRO A 251 -5.20 -8.45 7.31
C PRO A 251 -5.00 -8.62 8.81
N GLY A 252 -5.78 -9.48 9.45
CA GLY A 252 -5.68 -9.79 10.89
C GLY A 252 -4.45 -10.61 11.29
N LEU A 253 -3.86 -11.36 10.34
CA LEU A 253 -2.65 -12.16 10.60
C LEU A 253 -1.43 -11.28 10.93
N ARG A 254 -1.45 -10.00 10.53
CA ARG A 254 -0.32 -9.08 10.71
C ARG A 254 0.99 -9.65 10.16
N ALA A 255 0.99 -10.08 8.92
CA ALA A 255 2.13 -10.73 8.28
C ALA A 255 2.50 -10.08 6.95
N GLY A 256 3.80 -9.97 6.73
CA GLY A 256 4.45 -9.48 5.54
C GLY A 256 5.95 -9.65 5.64
N PHE A 257 6.66 -9.08 4.70
CA PHE A 257 8.12 -9.06 4.73
C PHE A 257 8.70 -7.79 4.09
N VAL A 258 9.96 -7.57 4.36
CA VAL A 258 10.83 -6.59 3.72
C VAL A 258 11.96 -7.35 3.03
N ALA A 259 12.30 -6.98 1.80
CA ALA A 259 13.40 -7.62 1.07
C ALA A 259 14.20 -6.58 0.25
N GLY A 260 15.48 -6.87 -0.03
CA GLY A 260 16.34 -6.01 -0.85
C GLY A 260 17.75 -5.86 -0.32
N ASP A 261 18.29 -4.64 -0.31
CA ASP A 261 19.67 -4.32 0.08
C ASP A 261 20.06 -4.91 1.45
N ALA A 262 20.99 -5.87 1.42
CA ALA A 262 21.42 -6.59 2.62
C ALA A 262 22.05 -5.69 3.69
N ALA A 263 22.75 -4.63 3.31
CA ALA A 263 23.39 -3.73 4.26
C ALA A 263 22.36 -2.85 4.98
N ILE A 264 21.31 -2.44 4.28
CA ILE A 264 20.18 -1.70 4.85
C ILE A 264 19.38 -2.62 5.77
N LEU A 265 19.08 -3.85 5.31
CA LEU A 265 18.30 -4.80 6.09
C LEU A 265 19.02 -5.26 7.37
N ASP A 266 20.35 -5.35 7.39
CA ASP A 266 21.11 -5.64 8.62
C ASP A 266 20.90 -4.55 9.69
N LYS A 267 20.97 -3.28 9.28
CA LYS A 267 20.70 -2.14 10.19
C LYS A 267 19.24 -2.09 10.63
N PHE A 268 18.33 -2.34 9.70
CA PHE A 268 16.89 -2.40 10.00
C PHE A 268 16.55 -3.56 10.94
N HIS A 269 17.15 -4.74 10.75
CA HIS A 269 17.02 -5.87 11.69
C HIS A 269 17.51 -5.50 13.08
N ARG A 270 18.65 -4.82 13.20
CA ARG A 270 19.17 -4.33 14.49
C ARG A 270 18.17 -3.38 15.16
N TYR A 271 17.64 -2.40 14.42
CA TYR A 271 16.59 -1.51 14.92
C TYR A 271 15.38 -2.30 15.44
N ARG A 272 14.87 -3.25 14.65
CA ARG A 272 13.73 -4.10 15.02
C ARG A 272 13.98 -4.94 16.25
N THR A 273 15.20 -5.40 16.46
CA THR A 273 15.58 -6.17 17.66
C THR A 273 15.40 -5.35 18.93
N TYR A 274 15.76 -4.08 18.91
CA TYR A 274 15.53 -3.16 20.03
C TYR A 274 14.06 -2.73 20.15
N HIS A 275 13.40 -2.52 19.03
CA HIS A 275 11.98 -2.17 18.98
C HIS A 275 11.07 -3.30 19.50
N GLY A 276 11.53 -4.56 19.42
CA GLY A 276 10.85 -5.71 20.00
C GLY A 276 9.76 -6.33 19.12
N CYS A 277 9.71 -6.04 17.83
CA CYS A 277 8.72 -6.60 16.92
C CYS A 277 9.22 -7.91 16.29
N ALA A 278 8.76 -9.04 16.82
CA ALA A 278 9.01 -10.36 16.26
C ALA A 278 7.69 -11.05 15.92
N MET A 279 7.63 -11.70 14.74
CA MET A 279 6.41 -12.39 14.31
C MET A 279 6.19 -13.65 15.15
N PRO A 280 5.01 -13.85 15.76
CA PRO A 280 4.71 -15.06 16.53
C PRO A 280 4.89 -16.34 15.70
N PRO A 281 5.37 -17.47 16.28
CA PRO A 281 5.70 -18.67 15.52
C PRO A 281 4.53 -19.25 14.71
N HIS A 282 3.32 -19.27 15.26
CA HIS A 282 2.12 -19.74 14.55
C HIS A 282 1.76 -18.82 13.35
N HIS A 283 2.02 -17.50 13.45
CA HIS A 283 1.89 -16.58 12.31
C HIS A 283 2.96 -16.83 11.25
N GLN A 284 4.18 -17.21 11.66
CA GLN A 284 5.24 -17.57 10.71
C GLN A 284 4.89 -18.82 9.90
N LEU A 285 4.36 -19.85 10.55
CA LEU A 285 3.92 -21.09 9.88
C LEU A 285 2.76 -20.84 8.93
N ALA A 286 1.78 -20.06 9.36
CA ALA A 286 0.66 -19.62 8.52
C ALA A 286 1.11 -18.79 7.32
N SER A 287 2.07 -17.88 7.53
CA SER A 287 2.65 -17.05 6.47
C SER A 287 3.41 -17.91 5.45
N MET A 288 4.19 -18.87 5.91
CA MET A 288 4.90 -19.83 5.05
C MET A 288 3.91 -20.58 4.15
N ALA A 289 2.82 -21.11 4.70
CA ALA A 289 1.79 -21.78 3.92
C ALA A 289 1.16 -20.85 2.87
N ALA A 290 0.84 -19.61 3.26
CA ALA A 290 0.23 -18.63 2.36
C ALA A 290 1.19 -18.18 1.24
N TRP A 291 2.49 -17.96 1.51
CA TRP A 291 3.49 -17.62 0.49
C TRP A 291 3.78 -18.76 -0.48
N SER A 292 3.56 -20.00 -0.06
CA SER A 292 3.80 -21.20 -0.88
C SER A 292 2.62 -21.58 -1.78
N ASP A 293 1.45 -20.96 -1.64
CA ASP A 293 0.27 -21.23 -2.45
C ASP A 293 -0.11 -20.04 -3.34
N GLU A 294 -0.36 -20.30 -4.62
CA GLU A 294 -0.78 -19.31 -5.61
C GLU A 294 -2.24 -19.53 -6.08
N GLN A 295 -2.87 -20.63 -5.71
CA GLN A 295 -4.25 -20.89 -6.15
C GLN A 295 -5.22 -19.90 -5.51
N HIS A 296 -5.17 -19.73 -4.19
CA HIS A 296 -6.02 -18.77 -3.50
C HIS A 296 -5.81 -17.32 -3.98
N VAL A 297 -4.59 -16.98 -4.44
CA VAL A 297 -4.28 -15.65 -4.98
C VAL A 297 -4.97 -15.43 -6.33
N ARG A 298 -4.94 -16.43 -7.22
CA ARG A 298 -5.66 -16.36 -8.49
C ARG A 298 -7.17 -16.25 -8.29
N GLU A 299 -7.72 -17.05 -7.37
CA GLU A 299 -9.14 -17.00 -7.00
C GLU A 299 -9.53 -15.63 -6.44
N ASN A 300 -8.70 -15.07 -5.55
CA ASN A 300 -8.88 -13.72 -5.00
C ASN A 300 -8.90 -12.65 -6.10
N ARG A 301 -7.96 -12.72 -7.07
CA ARG A 301 -7.90 -11.81 -8.22
C ARG A 301 -9.17 -11.85 -9.05
N GLU A 302 -9.69 -13.05 -9.32
CA GLU A 302 -10.92 -13.24 -10.09
C GLU A 302 -12.14 -12.60 -9.41
N LEU A 303 -12.24 -12.70 -8.08
CA LEU A 303 -13.30 -12.02 -7.33
C LEU A 303 -13.24 -10.51 -7.51
N TYR A 304 -12.04 -9.90 -7.48
CA TYR A 304 -11.90 -8.47 -7.74
C TYR A 304 -12.23 -8.10 -9.19
N ARG A 305 -11.82 -8.89 -10.20
CA ARG A 305 -12.19 -8.66 -11.62
C ARG A 305 -13.68 -8.50 -11.80
N ARG A 306 -14.46 -9.44 -11.27
CA ARG A 306 -15.94 -9.42 -11.33
C ARG A 306 -16.53 -8.16 -10.70
N LYS A 307 -15.99 -7.72 -9.55
CA LYS A 307 -16.45 -6.49 -8.90
C LYS A 307 -16.18 -5.26 -9.76
N PHE A 308 -14.97 -5.15 -10.32
CA PHE A 308 -14.63 -4.03 -11.20
C PHE A 308 -15.48 -4.00 -12.46
N ASP A 309 -15.71 -5.17 -13.10
CA ASP A 309 -16.57 -5.27 -14.29
C ASP A 309 -17.99 -4.77 -14.00
N ALA A 310 -18.61 -5.26 -12.93
CA ALA A 310 -19.97 -4.90 -12.58
C ALA A 310 -20.11 -3.44 -12.14
N VAL A 311 -19.22 -2.96 -11.29
CA VAL A 311 -19.27 -1.58 -10.76
C VAL A 311 -18.98 -0.55 -11.84
N LEU A 312 -17.99 -0.78 -12.71
CA LEU A 312 -17.64 0.13 -13.79
C LEU A 312 -18.75 0.22 -14.85
N ALA A 313 -19.46 -0.87 -15.14
CA ALA A 313 -20.62 -0.85 -16.05
C ALA A 313 -21.71 0.12 -15.58
N ILE A 314 -21.85 0.32 -14.25
CA ILE A 314 -22.83 1.25 -13.66
C ILE A 314 -22.29 2.68 -13.59
N LEU A 315 -21.02 2.86 -13.21
CA LEU A 315 -20.46 4.19 -12.89
C LEU A 315 -19.89 4.94 -14.10
N GLN A 316 -19.30 4.26 -15.09
CA GLN A 316 -18.70 4.91 -16.26
C GLN A 316 -19.68 5.80 -17.07
N PRO A 317 -20.97 5.44 -17.19
CA PRO A 317 -21.93 6.31 -17.87
C PRO A 317 -22.26 7.61 -17.14
N VAL A 318 -22.00 7.71 -15.83
CA VAL A 318 -22.47 8.83 -15.00
C VAL A 318 -21.35 9.62 -14.31
N MET A 319 -20.12 9.11 -14.30
CA MET A 319 -18.97 9.82 -13.73
C MET A 319 -17.65 9.47 -14.41
N THR A 320 -16.67 10.36 -14.28
CA THR A 320 -15.32 10.12 -14.82
C THR A 320 -14.59 9.13 -13.94
N VAL A 321 -14.54 7.87 -14.38
CA VAL A 321 -13.85 6.77 -13.72
C VAL A 321 -13.30 5.78 -14.73
N SER A 322 -12.09 5.30 -14.50
CA SER A 322 -11.44 4.25 -15.31
C SER A 322 -11.08 3.06 -14.44
N ARG A 323 -10.93 1.90 -15.09
CA ARG A 323 -10.30 0.75 -14.43
C ARG A 323 -8.86 1.11 -14.11
N PRO A 324 -8.39 0.95 -12.86
CA PRO A 324 -6.98 1.09 -12.54
C PRO A 324 -6.18 -0.09 -13.14
N GLU A 325 -4.86 0.04 -13.19
CA GLU A 325 -3.98 -1.05 -13.64
C GLU A 325 -3.96 -2.20 -12.62
N ALA A 326 -4.02 -1.86 -11.32
CA ALA A 326 -3.99 -2.85 -10.25
C ALA A 326 -4.60 -2.30 -8.94
N GLY A 327 -4.64 -3.14 -7.88
CA GLY A 327 -5.26 -2.82 -6.60
C GLY A 327 -6.77 -3.04 -6.60
N PHE A 328 -7.41 -2.63 -5.52
CA PHE A 328 -8.85 -2.78 -5.35
C PHE A 328 -9.58 -1.45 -5.12
N TYR A 329 -8.94 -0.33 -5.49
CA TYR A 329 -9.54 0.99 -5.37
C TYR A 329 -10.02 1.51 -6.72
N LEU A 330 -11.17 2.21 -6.70
CA LEU A 330 -11.51 3.19 -7.72
C LEU A 330 -11.18 4.59 -7.19
N TRP A 331 -10.75 5.46 -8.12
CA TRP A 331 -10.35 6.83 -7.87
C TRP A 331 -11.09 7.82 -8.78
N PRO A 332 -12.46 7.81 -8.76
CA PRO A 332 -13.27 8.63 -9.63
C PRO A 332 -13.17 10.12 -9.28
N GLN A 333 -13.42 10.95 -10.28
CA GLN A 333 -13.65 12.37 -10.13
C GLN A 333 -15.11 12.60 -9.69
N THR A 334 -15.32 13.45 -8.69
CA THR A 334 -16.67 13.82 -8.23
C THR A 334 -17.21 15.02 -8.99
N PRO A 335 -18.52 15.08 -9.25
CA PRO A 335 -19.16 16.22 -9.96
C PRO A 335 -19.21 17.50 -9.12
N ILE A 336 -19.13 17.36 -7.80
CA ILE A 336 -19.04 18.46 -6.82
C ILE A 336 -17.83 18.24 -5.92
N GLU A 337 -17.57 19.15 -5.00
CA GLU A 337 -16.46 19.04 -4.04
C GLU A 337 -16.53 17.73 -3.26
N ASP A 338 -15.39 17.04 -3.10
CA ASP A 338 -15.31 15.65 -2.63
C ASP A 338 -15.83 15.44 -1.20
N THR A 339 -15.67 16.40 -0.30
CA THR A 339 -16.22 16.30 1.05
C THR A 339 -17.75 16.48 1.04
N GLU A 340 -18.26 17.41 0.26
CA GLU A 340 -19.71 17.60 0.11
C GLU A 340 -20.35 16.38 -0.59
N PHE A 341 -19.71 15.86 -1.64
CA PHE A 341 -20.14 14.62 -2.29
C PHE A 341 -20.23 13.46 -1.27
N THR A 342 -19.18 13.26 -0.47
CA THR A 342 -19.13 12.19 0.52
C THR A 342 -20.21 12.37 1.60
N ARG A 343 -20.43 13.60 2.06
CA ARG A 343 -21.43 13.92 3.08
C ARG A 343 -22.85 13.67 2.56
N ARG A 344 -23.16 14.10 1.34
CA ARG A 344 -24.46 13.86 0.69
C ARG A 344 -24.67 12.38 0.40
N LEU A 345 -23.66 11.69 -0.11
CA LEU A 345 -23.74 10.24 -0.38
C LEU A 345 -24.09 9.45 0.89
N TYR A 346 -23.48 9.82 2.01
CA TYR A 346 -23.82 9.20 3.29
C TYR A 346 -25.25 9.58 3.74
N GLY A 347 -25.60 10.86 3.70
CA GLY A 347 -26.89 11.37 4.19
C GLY A 347 -28.08 10.94 3.34
N GLU A 348 -27.92 10.78 2.03
CA GLU A 348 -29.01 10.49 1.10
C GLU A 348 -29.08 9.02 0.69
N GLN A 349 -27.94 8.32 0.67
CA GLN A 349 -27.82 6.96 0.13
C GLN A 349 -27.21 5.93 1.09
N ASN A 350 -26.83 6.35 2.29
CA ASN A 350 -26.17 5.51 3.32
C ASN A 350 -24.93 4.76 2.80
N VAL A 351 -24.15 5.38 1.91
CA VAL A 351 -22.88 4.86 1.41
C VAL A 351 -21.74 5.78 1.85
N THR A 352 -20.64 5.20 2.35
CA THR A 352 -19.46 5.96 2.77
C THR A 352 -18.28 5.70 1.86
N VAL A 353 -17.75 6.75 1.24
CA VAL A 353 -16.48 6.78 0.50
C VAL A 353 -15.46 7.62 1.25
N LEU A 354 -14.22 7.70 0.81
CA LEU A 354 -13.20 8.53 1.46
C LEU A 354 -12.83 9.72 0.57
N PRO A 355 -13.04 10.98 1.03
CA PRO A 355 -12.63 12.18 0.30
C PRO A 355 -11.14 12.15 -0.06
N GLY A 356 -10.84 12.51 -1.29
CA GLY A 356 -9.47 12.45 -1.80
C GLY A 356 -8.55 13.47 -1.13
N GLN A 357 -9.07 14.65 -0.80
CA GLN A 357 -8.29 15.66 -0.08
C GLN A 357 -7.86 15.21 1.33
N TYR A 358 -8.46 14.16 1.90
CA TYR A 358 -8.02 13.59 3.18
C TYR A 358 -6.81 12.67 3.03
N LEU A 359 -6.57 12.18 1.81
CA LEU A 359 -5.44 11.30 1.46
C LEU A 359 -4.25 12.06 0.89
N SER A 360 -4.37 13.37 0.71
CA SER A 360 -3.39 14.20 0.02
C SER A 360 -3.06 15.47 0.79
N ARG A 361 -2.05 16.19 0.31
CA ARG A 361 -1.65 17.51 0.81
C ARG A 361 -1.58 18.51 -0.33
N ASN A 362 -1.68 19.79 0.02
CA ASN A 362 -1.37 20.86 -0.92
C ASN A 362 0.15 20.83 -1.21
N SER A 363 0.49 20.67 -2.47
CA SER A 363 1.86 20.73 -2.95
C SER A 363 1.89 21.50 -4.28
N ARG A 364 2.81 22.43 -4.43
CA ARG A 364 2.91 23.28 -5.64
C ARG A 364 1.56 23.94 -6.02
N GLN A 365 0.84 24.45 -5.00
CA GLN A 365 -0.47 25.13 -5.12
C GLN A 365 -1.63 24.22 -5.57
N THR A 366 -1.45 22.93 -5.70
CA THR A 366 -2.48 21.97 -6.07
C THR A 366 -2.66 20.91 -4.99
N ASN A 367 -3.87 20.35 -4.90
CA ASN A 367 -4.17 19.16 -4.13
C ASN A 367 -4.71 18.09 -5.08
N PRO A 368 -3.92 17.05 -5.42
CA PRO A 368 -4.31 16.04 -6.42
C PRO A 368 -5.48 15.16 -6.00
N GLY A 369 -5.85 15.18 -4.70
CA GLY A 369 -7.01 14.46 -4.18
C GLY A 369 -8.31 15.26 -4.23
N ARG A 370 -8.26 16.57 -4.52
CA ARG A 370 -9.45 17.40 -4.55
C ARG A 370 -10.40 16.98 -5.67
N ASN A 371 -11.69 17.00 -5.39
CA ASN A 371 -12.76 16.56 -6.29
C ASN A 371 -12.60 15.11 -6.76
N ARG A 372 -12.06 14.25 -5.88
CA ARG A 372 -11.97 12.80 -6.07
C ARG A 372 -12.36 12.08 -4.79
N VAL A 373 -12.80 10.84 -4.94
CA VAL A 373 -13.04 9.96 -3.79
C VAL A 373 -12.34 8.62 -4.00
N ARG A 374 -11.88 8.02 -2.89
CA ARG A 374 -11.43 6.64 -2.90
C ARG A 374 -12.58 5.71 -2.56
N MET A 375 -12.80 4.72 -3.41
CA MET A 375 -13.76 3.64 -3.21
C MET A 375 -13.01 2.31 -3.17
N ALA A 376 -13.10 1.59 -2.06
CA ALA A 376 -12.51 0.27 -1.90
C ALA A 376 -13.55 -0.81 -2.25
N LEU A 377 -13.35 -1.57 -3.32
CA LEU A 377 -14.26 -2.64 -3.76
C LEU A 377 -14.01 -3.94 -2.98
N VAL A 378 -13.99 -3.84 -1.66
CA VAL A 378 -13.65 -4.95 -0.76
C VAL A 378 -14.86 -5.77 -0.28
N ALA A 379 -16.06 -5.17 -0.27
CA ALA A 379 -17.31 -5.86 0.04
C ALA A 379 -17.61 -6.99 -0.97
N ASP A 380 -18.65 -7.79 -0.74
CA ASP A 380 -19.07 -8.77 -1.73
C ASP A 380 -19.56 -8.10 -3.03
N LEU A 381 -19.82 -8.91 -4.07
CA LEU A 381 -20.19 -8.39 -5.38
C LEU A 381 -21.52 -7.63 -5.33
N GLU A 382 -22.51 -8.19 -4.68
CA GLU A 382 -23.85 -7.65 -4.56
C GLU A 382 -23.84 -6.30 -3.82
N GLU A 383 -23.13 -6.21 -2.70
CA GLU A 383 -22.97 -4.97 -1.93
C GLU A 383 -22.21 -3.89 -2.74
N CYS A 384 -21.19 -4.28 -3.51
CA CYS A 384 -20.46 -3.35 -4.39
C CYS A 384 -21.35 -2.81 -5.53
N VAL A 385 -22.17 -3.67 -6.13
CA VAL A 385 -23.13 -3.31 -7.20
C VAL A 385 -24.23 -2.39 -6.64
N GLU A 386 -24.77 -2.71 -5.47
CA GLU A 386 -25.75 -1.87 -4.80
C GLU A 386 -25.19 -0.49 -4.48
N ALA A 387 -23.97 -0.42 -3.93
CA ALA A 387 -23.30 0.86 -3.68
C ALA A 387 -23.14 1.69 -4.96
N ALA A 388 -22.73 1.05 -6.07
CA ALA A 388 -22.61 1.75 -7.36
C ALA A 388 -23.96 2.28 -7.86
N GLY A 389 -25.05 1.53 -7.71
CA GLY A 389 -26.41 1.97 -8.00
C GLY A 389 -26.82 3.18 -7.16
N ARG A 390 -26.53 3.17 -5.87
CA ARG A 390 -26.81 4.29 -4.96
C ARG A 390 -25.97 5.53 -5.28
N LEU A 391 -24.69 5.36 -5.66
CA LEU A 391 -23.86 6.48 -6.18
C LEU A 391 -24.51 7.09 -7.43
N LYS A 392 -24.91 6.26 -8.39
CA LYS A 392 -25.61 6.73 -9.60
C LYS A 392 -26.86 7.51 -9.24
N ASN A 393 -27.71 7.01 -8.32
CA ASN A 393 -28.91 7.73 -7.88
C ASN A 393 -28.59 9.12 -7.33
N LEU A 394 -27.54 9.26 -6.50
CA LEU A 394 -27.11 10.57 -6.05
C LEU A 394 -26.67 11.46 -7.22
N ILE A 395 -25.82 10.96 -8.11
CA ILE A 395 -25.27 11.73 -9.24
C ILE A 395 -26.39 12.23 -10.17
N ASP A 396 -27.41 11.42 -10.41
CA ASP A 396 -28.57 11.78 -11.24
C ASP A 396 -29.40 12.94 -10.63
N THR A 397 -29.18 13.30 -9.34
CA THR A 397 -29.83 14.42 -8.64
C THR A 397 -28.97 15.68 -8.50
N LEU A 398 -27.69 15.62 -8.90
CA LEU A 398 -26.76 16.73 -8.83
C LEU A 398 -26.84 17.64 -10.04
#